data_b6e26cfbf9d637abb6bd7de8a4d9ac00
#
_entry.id   b6e26cfbf9d637abb6bd7de8a4d9ac00
#
_cell.length_a   1.000
_cell.length_b   1.000
_cell.length_c   1.000
_cell.angle_alpha   90.00
_cell.angle_beta   90.00
_cell.angle_gamma   90.00
#
_symmetry.space_group_name_H-M   'P 1'
#
loop_
_entity.id
_entity.type
_entity.pdbx_description
1 polymer ?
#
loop_
_entity_poly.entity_id
_entity_poly.type
_entity_poly.pdbx_seq_one_letter_code
_entity_poly.pdbx_strand_id
1 'polypeptide(L)'
;MKLRMTKRTALLGLVAAALIIPGVKATSADSAQSATGVSIPQAAQMDLQSGVNPLSPSTVTTSTTPYAPSGGNWQNIGGNWRWAANGTGLQIASTWAKINGHIYHFDSTGWMNTSWYEEDGTWYYFQPSGGYAGALYTSGWLKLGETWYYLDPTTGKMVADTAKTINGKRYVFDIDGKMKTGWASTSQGWHYVNASGDQVFGWLNLNGTWYYLDPSTGIMKTGRHTIGGTAYVFNASGAMSTGWTKLKEGWRYSDSNGVEHLGWLGLNGAWYYFDPSNGVMVENASKTIGGRTYTFDANGAMKTGWISNSDGWRYLNASGYETYGWLIDRGTWYYLDPTTGIMQTGRRTINGTTYVFNASGAMSTSWERLSDGWHYSSTSGAEVVGWAVVNGYWYYMDPSTGIMVANTSKNIGGKIYSFDASGAWRS
;
A
#
# COMPACT_ATOMS: atom_id res chain seq x y z
N MET A 1 5.03 14.32 45.00
CA MET A 1 4.72 15.32 43.98
C MET A 1 4.47 14.58 42.67
N LYS A 2 3.20 14.55 42.17
CA LYS A 2 2.82 13.73 41.00
C LYS A 2 3.26 14.48 39.75
N LEU A 3 4.23 13.95 39.02
CA LEU A 3 4.60 14.44 37.68
C LEU A 3 3.48 14.05 36.68
N ARG A 4 2.85 15.05 36.10
CA ARG A 4 1.96 14.88 34.96
C ARG A 4 2.81 14.70 33.69
N MET A 5 2.92 13.48 33.20
CA MET A 5 3.34 13.23 31.81
C MET A 5 2.23 13.68 30.87
N THR A 6 2.50 14.71 30.09
CA THR A 6 1.66 15.07 28.95
C THR A 6 1.85 14.06 27.84
N LYS A 7 0.92 13.11 27.73
CA LYS A 7 0.83 12.18 26.60
C LYS A 7 0.48 12.98 25.34
N ARG A 8 1.41 13.14 24.42
CA ARG A 8 1.06 13.39 23.02
C ARG A 8 0.64 12.05 22.40
N THR A 9 -0.64 11.78 22.44
CA THR A 9 -1.26 10.63 21.77
C THR A 9 -1.34 10.96 20.29
N ALA A 10 -0.46 10.37 19.48
CA ALA A 10 -0.69 10.27 18.05
C ALA A 10 -1.72 9.14 17.83
N LEU A 11 -2.98 9.53 17.65
CA LEU A 11 -4.08 8.63 17.33
C LEU A 11 -3.99 8.28 15.85
N LEU A 12 -3.32 7.18 15.50
CA LEU A 12 -3.52 6.53 14.21
C LEU A 12 -4.80 5.68 14.32
N GLY A 13 -5.90 6.24 13.83
CA GLY A 13 -7.14 5.51 13.68
C GLY A 13 -6.98 4.41 12.60
N LEU A 14 -6.94 3.16 13.03
CA LEU A 14 -7.17 2.01 12.15
C LEU A 14 -8.66 1.97 11.82
N VAL A 15 -9.03 2.47 10.64
CA VAL A 15 -10.33 2.14 10.04
C VAL A 15 -10.14 0.85 9.25
N ALA A 16 -10.46 -0.27 9.89
CA ALA A 16 -10.64 -1.55 9.21
C ALA A 16 -11.99 -1.52 8.50
N ALA A 17 -12.01 -1.22 7.20
CA ALA A 17 -13.16 -1.47 6.34
C ALA A 17 -13.21 -2.97 6.04
N ALA A 18 -14.02 -3.72 6.78
CA ALA A 18 -14.35 -5.10 6.47
C ALA A 18 -15.28 -5.11 5.25
N LEU A 19 -14.77 -5.53 4.10
CA LEU A 19 -15.60 -5.88 2.94
C LEU A 19 -16.20 -7.27 3.20
N ILE A 20 -17.50 -7.34 3.47
CA ILE A 20 -18.22 -8.60 3.64
C ILE A 20 -18.43 -9.23 2.26
N ILE A 21 -17.71 -10.30 1.98
CA ILE A 21 -18.01 -11.22 0.87
C ILE A 21 -18.88 -12.33 1.45
N PRO A 22 -20.10 -12.61 0.95
CA PRO A 22 -20.93 -13.68 1.47
C PRO A 22 -20.36 -15.04 1.04
N GLY A 23 -20.01 -15.89 2.00
CA GLY A 23 -19.81 -17.30 1.75
C GLY A 23 -18.61 -18.02 2.41
N VAL A 24 -17.87 -17.41 3.32
CA VAL A 24 -16.85 -18.16 4.09
C VAL A 24 -17.13 -18.00 5.58
N LYS A 25 -17.44 -19.11 6.25
CA LYS A 25 -17.56 -19.17 7.71
C LYS A 25 -16.20 -18.90 8.37
N ALA A 26 -16.12 -17.83 9.14
CA ALA A 26 -14.99 -17.55 10.02
C ALA A 26 -15.01 -18.56 11.19
N THR A 27 -13.97 -19.35 11.33
CA THR A 27 -13.67 -20.05 12.58
C THR A 27 -12.94 -19.11 13.51
N SER A 28 -13.40 -19.07 14.75
CA SER A 28 -13.00 -18.22 15.86
C SER A 28 -11.48 -18.21 16.10
N ALA A 29 -10.95 -16.99 16.29
CA ALA A 29 -9.61 -16.75 16.81
C ALA A 29 -9.52 -17.23 18.26
N ASP A 30 -8.57 -18.12 18.51
CA ASP A 30 -8.21 -18.54 19.85
C ASP A 30 -7.18 -17.58 20.45
N SER A 31 -7.36 -17.35 21.74
CA SER A 31 -6.68 -16.43 22.62
C SER A 31 -5.16 -16.40 22.53
N ALA A 32 -4.58 -15.19 22.49
CA ALA A 32 -3.18 -14.93 22.74
C ALA A 32 -2.81 -15.35 24.16
N GLN A 33 -2.11 -16.47 24.32
CA GLN A 33 -1.43 -16.83 25.56
C GLN A 33 -0.24 -15.89 25.79
N SER A 34 -0.31 -15.16 26.89
CA SER A 34 0.80 -14.42 27.49
C SER A 34 1.97 -15.38 27.76
N ALA A 35 3.05 -15.25 27.00
CA ALA A 35 4.30 -15.93 27.28
C ALA A 35 4.97 -15.23 28.47
N THR A 36 4.64 -15.66 29.68
CA THR A 36 5.40 -15.34 30.89
C THR A 36 6.62 -16.25 30.95
N GLY A 37 7.81 -15.65 30.98
CA GLY A 37 9.06 -16.34 31.28
C GLY A 37 10.06 -16.43 30.14
N VAL A 38 10.52 -15.29 29.62
CA VAL A 38 11.73 -15.25 28.78
C VAL A 38 12.93 -14.99 29.69
N SER A 39 13.75 -16.04 29.90
CA SER A 39 15.07 -15.88 30.53
C SER A 39 15.98 -15.08 29.59
N ILE A 40 16.65 -14.07 30.12
CA ILE A 40 17.63 -13.26 29.40
C ILE A 40 18.80 -14.13 28.94
N PRO A 41 19.35 -13.90 27.73
CA PRO A 41 20.48 -14.68 27.23
C PRO A 41 21.63 -14.69 28.19
N GLN A 42 22.22 -15.86 28.40
CA GLN A 42 23.37 -16.07 29.27
C GLN A 42 24.58 -15.16 28.94
N ALA A 43 24.68 -14.70 27.69
CA ALA A 43 25.72 -13.74 27.25
C ALA A 43 25.54 -12.31 27.86
N ALA A 44 24.30 -11.88 28.06
CA ALA A 44 24.03 -10.59 28.74
C ALA A 44 24.25 -10.71 30.25
N GLN A 45 24.14 -11.94 30.80
CA GLN A 45 24.43 -12.23 32.22
C GLN A 45 25.94 -12.33 32.51
N MET A 46 26.75 -12.79 31.55
CA MET A 46 28.21 -12.91 31.75
C MET A 46 28.92 -11.55 31.90
N ASP A 47 28.45 -10.51 31.20
CA ASP A 47 29.03 -9.16 31.33
C ASP A 47 28.69 -8.50 32.66
N LEU A 48 27.76 -9.07 33.44
CA LEU A 48 27.30 -8.52 34.73
C LEU A 48 27.83 -9.27 35.97
N GLN A 49 28.33 -10.50 35.81
CA GLN A 49 28.88 -11.30 36.92
C GLN A 49 30.35 -11.01 37.22
N SER A 50 31.08 -10.42 36.28
CA SER A 50 32.38 -9.83 36.61
C SER A 50 32.11 -8.57 37.40
N GLY A 51 32.38 -8.59 38.72
CA GLY A 51 32.40 -7.41 39.57
C GLY A 51 33.38 -6.40 38.99
N VAL A 52 32.92 -5.65 37.99
CA VAL A 52 33.74 -4.64 37.34
C VAL A 52 33.86 -3.49 38.33
N ASN A 53 35.00 -3.36 38.91
CA ASN A 53 35.47 -2.06 39.37
C ASN A 53 35.14 -1.05 38.27
N PRO A 54 34.54 0.12 38.61
CA PRO A 54 34.30 1.15 37.62
C PRO A 54 35.59 1.35 36.84
N LEU A 55 35.54 1.13 35.53
CA LEU A 55 36.67 1.30 34.62
C LEU A 55 37.34 2.64 34.94
N SER A 56 38.68 2.65 34.94
CA SER A 56 39.48 3.88 35.01
C SER A 56 38.85 4.95 34.12
N PRO A 57 38.77 6.20 34.53
CA PRO A 57 37.97 7.23 33.89
C PRO A 57 38.37 7.42 32.42
N SER A 58 37.68 6.74 31.55
CA SER A 58 37.69 7.09 30.14
C SER A 58 37.16 8.50 30.00
N THR A 59 37.70 9.29 29.14
CA THR A 59 37.24 10.66 28.84
C THR A 59 35.79 10.63 28.38
N VAL A 60 34.87 10.77 29.32
CA VAL A 60 33.45 10.94 29.02
C VAL A 60 33.25 12.35 28.48
N THR A 61 32.83 12.49 27.23
CA THR A 61 32.44 13.79 26.68
C THR A 61 30.94 13.98 26.92
N THR A 62 30.61 14.75 27.93
CA THR A 62 29.28 15.36 28.10
C THR A 62 29.15 16.57 27.17
N SER A 63 27.96 17.09 26.97
CA SER A 63 27.73 18.26 26.09
C SER A 63 28.50 19.50 26.55
N THR A 64 28.90 19.52 27.83
CA THR A 64 29.80 20.53 28.45
C THR A 64 30.98 19.83 29.10
N THR A 65 32.18 20.40 28.98
CA THR A 65 33.35 19.89 29.73
C THR A 65 33.05 20.00 31.22
N PRO A 66 33.06 18.88 32.00
CA PRO A 66 32.75 18.96 33.41
C PRO A 66 33.70 19.88 34.15
N TYR A 67 33.16 20.74 34.98
CA TYR A 67 33.96 21.59 35.89
C TYR A 67 34.81 20.69 36.80
N ALA A 68 36.09 20.96 36.90
CA ALA A 68 37.01 20.27 37.81
C ALA A 68 37.36 21.18 38.97
N PRO A 69 36.67 21.09 40.11
CA PRO A 69 36.97 21.93 41.28
C PRO A 69 38.37 21.60 41.81
N SER A 70 39.15 22.64 42.13
CA SER A 70 40.50 22.52 42.63
C SER A 70 40.60 21.97 44.07
N GLY A 71 39.48 21.59 44.66
CA GLY A 71 39.34 21.01 45.99
C GLY A 71 37.97 21.33 46.58
N GLY A 72 37.61 20.62 47.62
CA GLY A 72 36.31 20.77 48.28
C GLY A 72 35.96 19.55 49.13
N ASN A 73 34.81 19.61 49.74
CA ASN A 73 34.32 18.57 50.63
C ASN A 73 32.87 18.22 50.32
N TRP A 74 32.55 16.92 50.38
CA TRP A 74 31.18 16.41 50.36
C TRP A 74 30.47 16.80 51.67
N GLN A 75 29.26 17.33 51.53
CA GLN A 75 28.36 17.63 52.65
C GLN A 75 27.08 16.81 52.50
N ASN A 76 26.76 16.03 53.50
CA ASN A 76 25.48 15.32 53.62
C ASN A 76 24.56 16.09 54.54
N ILE A 77 23.37 16.43 54.06
CA ILE A 77 22.36 17.13 54.87
C ILE A 77 21.03 16.39 54.65
N GLY A 78 20.56 15.70 55.68
CA GLY A 78 19.30 14.96 55.59
C GLY A 78 19.28 13.86 54.55
N GLY A 79 20.44 13.25 54.24
CA GLY A 79 20.53 12.20 53.21
C GLY A 79 20.85 12.72 51.80
N ASN A 80 20.75 14.02 51.54
CA ASN A 80 21.11 14.62 50.27
C ASN A 80 22.57 15.11 50.29
N TRP A 81 23.26 14.96 49.17
CA TRP A 81 24.67 15.33 49.05
C TRP A 81 24.86 16.55 48.14
N ARG A 82 25.87 17.38 48.53
CA ARG A 82 26.34 18.50 47.74
C ARG A 82 27.85 18.66 47.89
N TRP A 83 28.48 19.40 46.98
CA TRP A 83 29.92 19.69 47.03
C TRP A 83 30.16 21.16 47.35
N ALA A 84 30.93 21.42 48.39
CA ALA A 84 31.37 22.76 48.76
C ALA A 84 32.83 22.97 48.38
N ALA A 85 33.13 23.99 47.58
CA ALA A 85 34.48 24.30 47.12
C ALA A 85 35.35 24.85 48.29
N ASN A 86 36.64 24.45 48.32
CA ASN A 86 37.56 24.91 49.29
C ASN A 86 37.75 26.43 49.20
N GLY A 87 37.90 27.08 50.35
CA GLY A 87 38.24 28.50 50.50
C GLY A 87 37.04 29.46 50.35
N THR A 88 36.01 29.12 49.66
CA THR A 88 34.82 29.99 49.48
C THR A 88 33.59 29.46 50.19
N GLY A 89 33.54 28.14 50.46
CA GLY A 89 32.34 27.47 50.97
C GLY A 89 31.16 27.47 49.96
N LEU A 90 31.39 28.01 48.76
CA LEU A 90 30.37 28.05 47.72
C LEU A 90 30.08 26.65 47.19
N GLN A 91 28.80 26.38 47.06
CA GLN A 91 28.30 25.13 46.49
C GLN A 91 28.28 25.22 44.97
N ILE A 92 28.70 24.13 44.32
CA ILE A 92 28.51 24.02 42.89
C ILE A 92 27.06 23.66 42.59
N ALA A 93 26.45 24.33 41.60
CA ALA A 93 25.07 24.14 41.21
C ALA A 93 24.92 24.28 39.71
N SER A 94 23.85 23.73 39.16
CA SER A 94 23.51 23.74 37.72
C SER A 94 24.68 23.35 36.82
N THR A 95 25.45 22.31 37.19
CA THR A 95 26.65 21.96 36.43
C THR A 95 27.07 20.51 36.58
N TRP A 96 27.77 20.05 35.55
CA TRP A 96 28.53 18.80 35.57
C TRP A 96 29.89 19.02 36.22
N ALA A 97 30.29 18.14 37.13
CA ALA A 97 31.57 18.24 37.79
C ALA A 97 32.32 16.91 37.83
N LYS A 98 33.64 16.97 37.60
CA LYS A 98 34.52 15.82 37.77
C LYS A 98 35.20 15.89 39.10
N ILE A 99 34.83 15.02 40.04
CA ILE A 99 35.34 14.98 41.42
C ILE A 99 35.96 13.62 41.67
N ASN A 100 37.21 13.56 42.07
CA ASN A 100 37.96 12.33 42.35
C ASN A 100 37.84 11.29 41.20
N GLY A 101 37.89 11.78 39.97
CA GLY A 101 37.84 10.92 38.76
C GLY A 101 36.44 10.56 38.28
N HIS A 102 35.40 10.78 39.07
CA HIS A 102 34.01 10.50 38.70
C HIS A 102 33.24 11.75 38.28
N ILE A 103 32.25 11.59 37.42
CA ILE A 103 31.41 12.69 36.94
C ILE A 103 30.11 12.70 37.72
N TYR A 104 29.73 13.87 38.20
CA TYR A 104 28.51 14.16 38.93
C TYR A 104 27.75 15.27 38.23
N HIS A 105 26.48 15.38 38.50
CA HIS A 105 25.67 16.53 38.13
C HIS A 105 24.98 17.10 39.38
N PHE A 106 24.95 18.43 39.48
CA PHE A 106 24.30 19.14 40.55
C PHE A 106 23.16 20.00 40.02
N ASP A 107 22.00 19.91 40.67
CA ASP A 107 20.83 20.68 40.27
C ASP A 107 21.01 22.20 40.57
N SER A 108 19.99 22.99 40.22
CA SER A 108 20.02 24.45 40.41
C SER A 108 20.12 24.89 41.88
N THR A 109 19.84 24.00 42.80
CA THR A 109 19.96 24.25 44.26
C THR A 109 21.25 23.69 44.87
N GLY A 110 22.10 23.08 44.02
CA GLY A 110 23.39 22.49 44.38
C GLY A 110 23.30 21.07 44.95
N TRP A 111 22.15 20.40 44.87
CA TRP A 111 22.06 18.99 45.25
C TRP A 111 22.53 18.07 44.14
N MET A 112 23.29 17.06 44.54
CA MET A 112 23.78 16.01 43.64
C MET A 112 22.62 15.16 43.12
N ASN A 113 22.56 15.02 41.81
CA ASN A 113 21.59 14.13 41.15
C ASN A 113 21.92 12.65 41.39
N THR A 114 20.87 11.86 41.56
CA THR A 114 20.92 10.40 41.64
C THR A 114 19.80 9.82 40.77
N SER A 115 19.94 8.56 40.32
CA SER A 115 18.98 7.93 39.42
C SER A 115 18.95 8.59 38.05
N TRP A 116 17.77 8.56 37.37
CA TRP A 116 17.59 9.14 36.05
C TRP A 116 17.62 10.67 36.08
N TYR A 117 18.33 11.22 35.11
CA TYR A 117 18.43 12.67 34.87
C TYR A 117 18.33 12.94 33.38
N GLU A 118 17.56 13.94 33.00
CA GLU A 118 17.34 14.33 31.60
C GLU A 118 17.88 15.76 31.41
N GLU A 119 18.67 15.93 30.35
CA GLU A 119 19.16 17.21 29.88
C GLU A 119 19.06 17.28 28.36
N ASP A 120 18.36 18.28 27.84
CA ASP A 120 18.19 18.54 26.41
C ASP A 120 17.74 17.30 25.61
N GLY A 121 16.77 16.55 26.14
CA GLY A 121 16.22 15.33 25.49
C GLY A 121 17.13 14.11 25.61
N THR A 122 18.25 14.23 26.35
CA THR A 122 19.20 13.13 26.56
C THR A 122 19.10 12.64 28.01
N TRP A 123 18.95 11.33 28.17
CA TRP A 123 18.89 10.70 29.48
C TRP A 123 20.25 10.19 29.95
N TYR A 124 20.51 10.34 31.23
CA TYR A 124 21.68 9.86 31.96
C TYR A 124 21.23 9.13 33.23
N TYR A 125 22.08 8.27 33.75
CA TYR A 125 21.80 7.59 35.01
C TYR A 125 22.94 7.81 35.99
N PHE A 126 22.63 8.29 37.21
CA PHE A 126 23.55 8.44 38.30
C PHE A 126 23.31 7.36 39.33
N GLN A 127 24.36 6.77 39.88
CA GLN A 127 24.25 5.69 40.86
C GLN A 127 23.45 6.15 42.08
N PRO A 128 22.36 5.49 42.47
CA PRO A 128 21.52 5.97 43.58
C PRO A 128 22.11 5.72 44.95
N SER A 129 23.05 4.77 45.07
CA SER A 129 23.62 4.33 46.38
C SER A 129 24.98 3.68 46.18
N GLY A 130 25.63 3.34 47.30
CA GLY A 130 26.94 2.65 47.29
C GLY A 130 28.11 3.62 47.37
N GLY A 131 29.35 3.10 47.25
CA GLY A 131 30.57 3.89 47.40
C GLY A 131 30.77 5.01 46.38
N TYR A 132 30.01 4.94 45.27
CA TYR A 132 30.01 5.97 44.20
C TYR A 132 28.63 6.54 43.97
N ALA A 133 27.81 6.67 45.02
CA ALA A 133 26.51 7.32 44.95
C ALA A 133 26.62 8.68 44.26
N GLY A 134 25.73 8.98 43.31
CA GLY A 134 25.73 10.19 42.51
C GLY A 134 26.71 10.20 41.33
N ALA A 135 27.59 9.22 41.19
CA ALA A 135 28.47 9.13 40.02
C ALA A 135 27.70 8.73 38.77
N LEU A 136 28.04 9.36 37.62
CA LEU A 136 27.48 9.00 36.30
C LEU A 136 27.79 7.55 36.00
N TYR A 137 26.75 6.80 35.61
CA TYR A 137 26.87 5.41 35.22
C TYR A 137 27.38 5.28 33.78
N THR A 138 28.54 4.67 33.62
CA THR A 138 29.21 4.47 32.32
C THR A 138 29.60 3.03 32.08
N SER A 139 29.04 2.08 32.85
CA SER A 139 29.40 0.65 32.71
C SER A 139 28.64 -0.09 31.60
N GLY A 140 27.96 0.63 30.73
CA GLY A 140 27.21 0.03 29.61
C GLY A 140 25.83 -0.48 30.03
N TRP A 141 25.68 -1.80 30.22
CA TRP A 141 24.39 -2.40 30.57
C TRP A 141 23.93 -2.05 31.98
N LEU A 142 22.69 -1.58 32.10
CA LEU A 142 22.02 -1.26 33.34
C LEU A 142 20.72 -2.04 33.45
N LYS A 143 20.56 -2.84 34.49
CA LYS A 143 19.31 -3.55 34.80
C LYS A 143 18.57 -2.82 35.93
N LEU A 144 17.32 -2.41 35.68
CA LEU A 144 16.44 -1.86 36.70
C LEU A 144 15.12 -2.69 36.72
N GLY A 145 14.95 -3.46 37.79
CA GLY A 145 13.90 -4.46 37.83
C GLY A 145 14.12 -5.51 36.74
N GLU A 146 13.11 -5.75 35.90
CA GLU A 146 13.21 -6.67 34.76
C GLU A 146 13.61 -5.99 33.44
N THR A 147 13.89 -4.68 33.48
CA THR A 147 14.18 -3.90 32.28
C THR A 147 15.66 -3.62 32.11
N TRP A 148 16.17 -3.83 30.93
CA TRP A 148 17.54 -3.52 30.56
C TRP A 148 17.62 -2.21 29.77
N TYR A 149 18.65 -1.43 30.10
CA TYR A 149 19.07 -0.19 29.43
C TYR A 149 20.54 -0.28 29.07
N TYR A 150 20.96 0.56 28.16
CA TYR A 150 22.37 0.68 27.83
C TYR A 150 22.81 2.14 27.88
N LEU A 151 23.74 2.45 28.76
CA LEU A 151 24.40 3.75 28.84
C LEU A 151 25.71 3.66 28.07
N ASP A 152 25.92 4.57 27.11
CA ASP A 152 27.13 4.57 26.30
C ASP A 152 28.36 4.77 27.21
N PRO A 153 29.35 3.84 27.19
CA PRO A 153 30.47 3.89 28.10
C PRO A 153 31.36 5.14 27.95
N THR A 154 31.33 5.77 26.78
CA THR A 154 32.15 6.96 26.51
C THR A 154 31.47 8.23 26.95
N THR A 155 30.13 8.32 26.78
CA THR A 155 29.40 9.56 26.99
C THR A 155 28.46 9.51 28.21
N GLY A 156 28.16 8.34 28.75
CA GLY A 156 27.12 8.12 29.76
C GLY A 156 25.69 8.30 29.27
N LYS A 157 25.49 8.60 27.98
CA LYS A 157 24.17 8.81 27.38
C LYS A 157 23.38 7.50 27.26
N MET A 158 22.12 7.52 27.63
CA MET A 158 21.23 6.36 27.39
C MET A 158 20.99 6.16 25.89
N VAL A 159 21.14 4.94 25.45
CA VAL A 159 20.78 4.54 24.09
C VAL A 159 19.28 4.33 24.02
N ALA A 160 18.60 5.06 23.15
CA ALA A 160 17.15 4.99 22.95
C ALA A 160 16.78 5.15 21.48
N ASP A 161 15.58 4.71 21.11
CA ASP A 161 14.97 4.84 19.78
C ASP A 161 15.88 4.39 18.63
N THR A 162 16.63 3.30 18.84
CA THR A 162 17.61 2.83 17.85
C THR A 162 17.96 1.35 18.00
N ALA A 163 18.57 0.81 16.95
CA ALA A 163 19.30 -0.46 17.01
C ALA A 163 20.82 -0.19 17.12
N LYS A 164 21.47 -0.75 18.13
CA LYS A 164 22.92 -0.56 18.41
C LYS A 164 23.64 -1.90 18.48
N THR A 165 24.80 -1.98 17.84
CA THR A 165 25.70 -3.13 17.97
C THR A 165 26.55 -2.98 19.24
N ILE A 166 26.50 -3.98 20.11
CA ILE A 166 27.22 -4.04 21.38
C ILE A 166 27.88 -5.42 21.44
N ASN A 167 29.20 -5.48 21.53
CA ASN A 167 29.98 -6.73 21.59
C ASN A 167 29.60 -7.71 20.45
N GLY A 168 29.46 -7.20 19.22
CA GLY A 168 29.15 -7.99 18.03
C GLY A 168 27.68 -8.40 17.87
N LYS A 169 26.82 -8.16 18.84
CA LYS A 169 25.37 -8.41 18.79
C LYS A 169 24.60 -7.10 18.60
N ARG A 170 23.52 -7.15 17.86
CA ARG A 170 22.69 -5.97 17.60
C ARG A 170 21.41 -6.03 18.43
N TYR A 171 21.25 -5.05 19.31
CA TYR A 171 20.12 -4.87 20.20
C TYR A 171 19.24 -3.73 19.73
N VAL A 172 17.95 -3.77 20.08
CA VAL A 172 16.99 -2.71 19.76
C VAL A 172 16.47 -2.10 21.05
N PHE A 173 16.51 -0.78 21.13
CA PHE A 173 16.03 0.02 22.24
C PHE A 173 14.83 0.86 21.79
N ASP A 174 13.75 0.83 22.56
CA ASP A 174 12.59 1.68 22.29
C ASP A 174 12.86 3.14 22.66
N ILE A 175 11.86 4.01 22.44
CA ILE A 175 11.96 5.45 22.71
C ILE A 175 12.27 5.77 24.19
N ASP A 176 11.90 4.88 25.12
CA ASP A 176 12.20 5.02 26.55
C ASP A 176 13.57 4.41 26.91
N GLY A 177 14.37 3.96 25.94
CA GLY A 177 15.67 3.31 26.13
C GLY A 177 15.60 1.87 26.63
N LYS A 178 14.43 1.25 26.67
CA LYS A 178 14.26 -0.14 27.11
C LYS A 178 14.69 -1.11 26.02
N MET A 179 15.61 -2.03 26.33
CA MET A 179 15.96 -3.12 25.43
C MET A 179 14.73 -4.01 25.16
N LYS A 180 14.51 -4.33 23.92
CA LYS A 180 13.33 -5.09 23.46
C LYS A 180 13.69 -6.53 23.08
N THR A 181 12.68 -7.40 23.19
CA THR A 181 12.61 -8.72 22.55
C THR A 181 11.26 -8.82 21.81
N GLY A 182 11.18 -9.67 20.78
CA GLY A 182 10.01 -9.71 19.90
C GLY A 182 9.97 -8.49 18.97
N TRP A 183 8.77 -8.04 18.63
CA TRP A 183 8.57 -6.85 17.81
C TRP A 183 8.93 -5.57 18.59
N ALA A 184 9.76 -4.74 17.98
CA ALA A 184 10.23 -3.47 18.56
C ALA A 184 10.12 -2.36 17.51
N SER A 185 9.53 -1.22 17.88
CA SER A 185 9.50 -0.03 17.03
C SER A 185 10.52 1.01 17.49
N THR A 186 11.14 1.65 16.51
CA THR A 186 11.96 2.84 16.66
C THR A 186 11.44 3.91 15.71
N SER A 187 11.95 5.14 15.78
CA SER A 187 11.66 6.20 14.80
C SER A 187 12.01 5.80 13.36
N GLN A 188 12.90 4.82 13.17
CA GLN A 188 13.31 4.31 11.87
C GLN A 188 12.35 3.25 11.32
N GLY A 189 11.54 2.58 12.17
CA GLY A 189 10.60 1.55 11.79
C GLY A 189 10.55 0.37 12.75
N TRP A 190 9.89 -0.71 12.30
CA TRP A 190 9.74 -1.93 13.07
C TRP A 190 10.92 -2.87 12.87
N HIS A 191 11.36 -3.48 13.96
CA HIS A 191 12.40 -4.50 14.03
C HIS A 191 11.86 -5.75 14.72
N TYR A 192 12.52 -6.88 14.51
CA TYR A 192 12.27 -8.08 15.30
C TYR A 192 13.55 -8.55 15.99
N VAL A 193 13.41 -8.81 17.28
CA VAL A 193 14.50 -9.29 18.15
C VAL A 193 14.13 -10.65 18.67
N ASN A 194 14.99 -11.65 18.48
CA ASN A 194 14.71 -13.01 18.91
C ASN A 194 14.74 -13.13 20.44
N ALA A 195 14.38 -14.30 20.96
CA ALA A 195 14.38 -14.55 22.40
C ALA A 195 15.78 -14.42 23.05
N SER A 196 16.85 -14.55 22.25
CA SER A 196 18.24 -14.36 22.70
C SER A 196 18.69 -12.91 22.72
N GLY A 197 17.81 -11.94 22.37
CA GLY A 197 18.10 -10.51 22.33
C GLY A 197 18.81 -10.06 21.04
N ASP A 198 18.98 -10.95 20.05
CA ASP A 198 19.64 -10.60 18.78
C ASP A 198 18.60 -10.10 17.77
N GLN A 199 18.89 -8.98 17.09
CA GLN A 199 18.07 -8.49 15.99
C GLN A 199 18.08 -9.49 14.84
N VAL A 200 16.91 -9.75 14.25
CA VAL A 200 16.72 -10.64 13.11
C VAL A 200 16.80 -9.85 11.80
N PHE A 201 17.37 -10.48 10.77
CA PHE A 201 17.54 -9.94 9.42
C PHE A 201 17.02 -10.93 8.37
N GLY A 202 16.63 -10.44 7.20
CA GLY A 202 16.15 -11.29 6.11
C GLY A 202 14.75 -11.83 6.40
N TRP A 203 14.48 -13.04 5.91
CA TRP A 203 13.19 -13.69 6.05
C TRP A 203 12.93 -14.16 7.48
N LEU A 204 11.74 -13.85 7.99
CA LEU A 204 11.26 -14.24 9.31
C LEU A 204 9.89 -14.90 9.18
N ASN A 205 9.75 -16.13 9.69
CA ASN A 205 8.46 -16.79 9.82
C ASN A 205 8.00 -16.77 11.28
N LEU A 206 6.83 -16.23 11.53
CA LEU A 206 6.18 -16.27 12.83
C LEU A 206 4.80 -16.92 12.69
N ASN A 207 4.67 -18.13 13.20
CA ASN A 207 3.41 -18.89 13.20
C ASN A 207 2.77 -18.97 11.79
N GLY A 208 3.57 -19.22 10.77
CA GLY A 208 3.11 -19.34 9.38
C GLY A 208 3.03 -18.03 8.62
N THR A 209 3.18 -16.88 9.27
CA THR A 209 3.23 -15.57 8.63
C THR A 209 4.66 -15.17 8.34
N TRP A 210 4.94 -14.83 7.09
CA TRP A 210 6.27 -14.40 6.65
C TRP A 210 6.41 -12.89 6.68
N TYR A 211 7.57 -12.42 7.12
CA TYR A 211 8.02 -11.04 7.14
C TYR A 211 9.40 -10.95 6.50
N TYR A 212 9.79 -9.77 6.09
CA TYR A 212 11.15 -9.53 5.62
C TYR A 212 11.76 -8.32 6.31
N LEU A 213 12.86 -8.55 7.01
CA LEU A 213 13.67 -7.54 7.69
C LEU A 213 14.84 -7.17 6.76
N ASP A 214 15.05 -5.89 6.51
CA ASP A 214 16.15 -5.41 5.67
C ASP A 214 17.50 -5.98 6.14
N PRO A 215 18.31 -6.61 5.26
CA PRO A 215 19.54 -7.26 5.68
C PRO A 215 20.60 -6.35 6.28
N SER A 216 20.54 -5.03 6.02
CA SER A 216 21.51 -4.06 6.53
C SER A 216 21.01 -3.34 7.77
N THR A 217 19.72 -2.98 7.80
CA THR A 217 19.13 -2.17 8.87
C THR A 217 18.31 -2.98 9.86
N GLY A 218 17.81 -4.15 9.45
CA GLY A 218 16.85 -4.96 10.21
C GLY A 218 15.44 -4.34 10.28
N ILE A 219 15.15 -3.31 9.48
CA ILE A 219 13.83 -2.68 9.43
C ILE A 219 12.88 -3.55 8.61
N MET A 220 11.70 -3.82 9.16
CA MET A 220 10.64 -4.59 8.51
C MET A 220 10.15 -3.89 7.24
N LYS A 221 10.05 -4.66 6.16
CA LYS A 221 9.54 -4.17 4.88
C LYS A 221 8.01 -4.19 4.84
N THR A 222 7.44 -3.16 4.21
CA THR A 222 6.02 -3.04 3.85
C THR A 222 5.90 -2.60 2.39
N GLY A 223 4.81 -2.91 1.73
CA GLY A 223 4.64 -2.59 0.31
C GLY A 223 5.33 -3.60 -0.61
N ARG A 224 5.66 -3.18 -1.82
CA ARG A 224 6.30 -4.02 -2.84
C ARG A 224 7.82 -3.98 -2.73
N HIS A 225 8.48 -5.13 -2.68
CA HIS A 225 9.94 -5.26 -2.66
C HIS A 225 10.41 -6.40 -3.56
N THR A 226 11.54 -6.18 -4.24
CA THR A 226 12.23 -7.24 -4.98
C THR A 226 13.34 -7.81 -4.09
N ILE A 227 13.26 -9.11 -3.82
CA ILE A 227 14.17 -9.84 -2.93
C ILE A 227 14.74 -11.01 -3.72
N GLY A 228 16.05 -11.05 -3.90
CA GLY A 228 16.70 -12.10 -4.69
C GLY A 228 16.20 -12.19 -6.14
N GLY A 229 15.81 -11.07 -6.75
CA GLY A 229 15.27 -11.02 -8.12
C GLY A 229 13.75 -11.30 -8.23
N THR A 230 13.11 -11.70 -7.13
CA THR A 230 11.66 -12.02 -7.08
C THR A 230 10.90 -10.90 -6.37
N ALA A 231 9.78 -10.47 -6.93
CA ALA A 231 8.93 -9.46 -6.31
C ALA A 231 7.95 -10.08 -5.31
N TYR A 232 7.88 -9.47 -4.13
CA TYR A 232 6.96 -9.81 -3.05
C TYR A 232 6.16 -8.59 -2.62
N VAL A 233 4.98 -8.81 -2.09
CA VAL A 233 4.11 -7.76 -1.56
C VAL A 233 3.91 -8.00 -0.06
N PHE A 234 4.16 -6.98 0.74
CA PHE A 234 3.92 -6.98 2.18
C PHE A 234 2.80 -5.99 2.50
N ASN A 235 1.86 -6.38 3.31
CA ASN A 235 0.78 -5.50 3.73
C ASN A 235 1.28 -4.41 4.72
N ALA A 236 0.39 -3.55 5.21
CA ALA A 236 0.74 -2.47 6.13
C ALA A 236 1.29 -2.96 7.48
N SER A 237 0.99 -4.20 7.89
CA SER A 237 1.56 -4.82 9.09
C SER A 237 2.88 -5.55 8.83
N GLY A 238 3.42 -5.49 7.61
CA GLY A 238 4.65 -6.17 7.20
C GLY A 238 4.49 -7.65 6.88
N ALA A 239 3.30 -8.20 7.01
CA ALA A 239 3.05 -9.60 6.64
C ALA A 239 3.10 -9.77 5.12
N MET A 240 3.84 -10.78 4.63
CA MET A 240 3.87 -11.15 3.22
C MET A 240 2.47 -11.54 2.77
N SER A 241 2.05 -10.95 1.69
CA SER A 241 0.72 -11.17 1.12
C SER A 241 0.70 -12.41 0.24
N THR A 242 -0.40 -13.17 0.35
CA THR A 242 -0.82 -14.19 -0.61
C THR A 242 -2.23 -13.85 -1.07
N GLY A 243 -2.53 -14.04 -2.36
CA GLY A 243 -3.79 -13.59 -2.94
C GLY A 243 -3.83 -12.08 -3.19
N TRP A 244 -5.02 -11.51 -3.09
CA TRP A 244 -5.29 -10.11 -3.39
C TRP A 244 -4.79 -9.17 -2.30
N THR A 245 -4.06 -8.12 -2.70
CA THR A 245 -3.57 -7.07 -1.79
C THR A 245 -3.70 -5.70 -2.44
N LYS A 246 -4.28 -4.75 -1.71
CA LYS A 246 -4.37 -3.35 -2.15
C LYS A 246 -3.28 -2.53 -1.49
N LEU A 247 -2.40 -1.97 -2.30
CA LEU A 247 -1.45 -0.93 -1.88
C LEU A 247 -1.98 0.46 -2.31
N LYS A 248 -1.22 1.51 -2.00
CA LYS A 248 -1.57 2.89 -2.39
C LYS A 248 -1.71 3.05 -3.91
N GLU A 249 -0.85 2.35 -4.67
CA GLU A 249 -0.79 2.43 -6.13
C GLU A 249 -1.89 1.61 -6.83
N GLY A 250 -2.53 0.65 -6.14
CA GLY A 250 -3.59 -0.19 -6.69
C GLY A 250 -3.56 -1.64 -6.19
N TRP A 251 -4.42 -2.45 -6.78
CA TRP A 251 -4.53 -3.88 -6.48
C TRP A 251 -3.38 -4.68 -7.08
N ARG A 252 -2.95 -5.70 -6.35
CA ARG A 252 -1.93 -6.68 -6.70
C ARG A 252 -2.39 -8.08 -6.35
N TYR A 253 -1.77 -9.08 -6.93
CA TYR A 253 -2.01 -10.48 -6.60
C TYR A 253 -0.69 -11.21 -6.41
N SER A 254 -0.60 -11.99 -5.35
CA SER A 254 0.54 -12.88 -5.08
C SER A 254 0.07 -14.33 -5.05
N ASP A 255 0.91 -15.25 -5.49
CA ASP A 255 0.65 -16.68 -5.40
C ASP A 255 0.73 -17.20 -3.95
N SER A 256 0.54 -18.50 -3.75
CA SER A 256 0.62 -19.14 -2.43
C SER A 256 2.02 -19.09 -1.80
N ASN A 257 3.06 -18.82 -2.58
CA ASN A 257 4.44 -18.63 -2.11
C ASN A 257 4.77 -17.16 -1.86
N GLY A 258 3.79 -16.26 -2.04
CA GLY A 258 3.95 -14.82 -1.88
C GLY A 258 4.56 -14.11 -3.09
N VAL A 259 4.85 -14.83 -4.19
CA VAL A 259 5.42 -14.25 -5.41
C VAL A 259 4.37 -13.40 -6.12
N GLU A 260 4.70 -12.13 -6.39
CA GLU A 260 3.81 -11.21 -7.09
C GLU A 260 3.54 -11.69 -8.52
N HIS A 261 2.26 -11.74 -8.90
CA HIS A 261 1.83 -12.10 -10.25
C HIS A 261 1.92 -10.90 -11.20
N LEU A 262 2.47 -11.14 -12.40
CA LEU A 262 2.60 -10.14 -13.46
C LEU A 262 1.94 -10.66 -14.75
N GLY A 263 1.36 -9.76 -15.55
CA GLY A 263 0.69 -10.14 -16.79
C GLY A 263 -0.72 -10.68 -16.56
N TRP A 264 -1.16 -11.62 -17.40
CA TRP A 264 -2.49 -12.18 -17.37
C TRP A 264 -2.70 -13.20 -16.25
N LEU A 265 -3.81 -13.08 -15.53
CA LEU A 265 -4.26 -14.02 -14.49
C LEU A 265 -5.71 -14.43 -14.74
N GLY A 266 -5.94 -15.70 -14.94
CA GLY A 266 -7.29 -16.30 -14.92
C GLY A 266 -7.63 -16.77 -13.50
N LEU A 267 -8.69 -16.23 -12.91
CA LEU A 267 -9.11 -16.58 -11.56
C LEU A 267 -10.64 -16.58 -11.46
N ASN A 268 -11.22 -17.68 -10.99
CA ASN A 268 -12.67 -17.84 -10.78
C ASN A 268 -13.52 -17.48 -12.02
N GLY A 269 -13.04 -17.84 -13.23
CA GLY A 269 -13.76 -17.60 -14.49
C GLY A 269 -13.63 -16.18 -15.06
N ALA A 270 -12.89 -15.29 -14.40
CA ALA A 270 -12.55 -13.95 -14.88
C ALA A 270 -11.06 -13.84 -15.22
N TRP A 271 -10.74 -12.97 -16.17
CA TRP A 271 -9.36 -12.64 -16.51
C TRP A 271 -9.01 -11.26 -15.99
N TYR A 272 -7.81 -11.14 -15.41
CA TYR A 272 -7.21 -9.91 -14.88
C TYR A 272 -5.87 -9.67 -15.56
N TYR A 273 -5.43 -8.44 -15.58
CA TYR A 273 -4.10 -8.09 -16.08
C TYR A 273 -3.34 -7.22 -15.10
N PHE A 274 -2.16 -7.66 -14.71
CA PHE A 274 -1.23 -6.94 -13.86
C PHE A 274 -0.09 -6.37 -14.72
N ASP A 275 0.12 -5.07 -14.64
CA ASP A 275 1.16 -4.41 -15.43
C ASP A 275 2.56 -4.97 -15.08
N PRO A 276 3.29 -5.54 -16.04
CA PRO A 276 4.58 -6.18 -15.76
C PRO A 276 5.64 -5.23 -15.20
N SER A 277 5.51 -3.92 -15.44
CA SER A 277 6.48 -2.93 -14.96
C SER A 277 6.36 -2.62 -13.47
N ASN A 278 5.15 -2.66 -12.94
CA ASN A 278 4.86 -2.22 -11.58
C ASN A 278 3.98 -3.16 -10.76
N GLY A 279 3.42 -4.23 -11.37
CA GLY A 279 2.57 -5.22 -10.70
C GLY A 279 1.17 -4.74 -10.35
N VAL A 280 0.75 -3.55 -10.81
CA VAL A 280 -0.59 -3.01 -10.51
C VAL A 280 -1.61 -3.59 -11.47
N MET A 281 -2.75 -4.03 -10.94
CA MET A 281 -3.88 -4.49 -11.74
C MET A 281 -4.49 -3.34 -12.55
N VAL A 282 -4.79 -3.61 -13.80
CA VAL A 282 -5.56 -2.69 -14.64
C VAL A 282 -7.03 -2.79 -14.25
N GLU A 283 -7.63 -1.69 -13.84
CA GLU A 283 -9.04 -1.59 -13.47
C GLU A 283 -9.69 -0.34 -14.10
N ASN A 284 -10.99 -0.43 -14.42
CA ASN A 284 -11.80 0.67 -14.98
C ASN A 284 -11.14 1.40 -16.16
N ALA A 285 -10.47 0.65 -17.05
CA ALA A 285 -9.66 1.22 -18.12
C ALA A 285 -9.58 0.28 -19.32
N SER A 286 -9.21 0.84 -20.47
CA SER A 286 -8.76 0.05 -21.63
C SER A 286 -7.24 0.09 -21.73
N LYS A 287 -6.62 -1.04 -22.10
CA LYS A 287 -5.17 -1.19 -22.23
C LYS A 287 -4.82 -2.02 -23.48
N THR A 288 -3.86 -1.53 -24.24
CA THR A 288 -3.28 -2.29 -25.36
C THR A 288 -2.22 -3.25 -24.85
N ILE A 289 -2.40 -4.53 -25.10
CA ILE A 289 -1.54 -5.62 -24.66
C ILE A 289 -1.26 -6.51 -25.88
N GLY A 290 0.00 -6.66 -26.28
CA GLY A 290 0.38 -7.43 -27.44
C GLY A 290 -0.28 -6.95 -28.75
N GLY A 291 -0.48 -5.64 -28.91
CA GLY A 291 -1.09 -5.04 -30.11
C GLY A 291 -2.63 -5.11 -30.16
N ARG A 292 -3.28 -5.60 -29.09
CA ARG A 292 -4.75 -5.70 -28.99
C ARG A 292 -5.26 -4.90 -27.80
N THR A 293 -6.38 -4.22 -27.97
CA THR A 293 -7.01 -3.44 -26.90
C THR A 293 -8.01 -4.28 -26.12
N TYR A 294 -7.84 -4.30 -24.79
CA TYR A 294 -8.70 -4.97 -23.83
C TYR A 294 -9.31 -3.93 -22.89
N THR A 295 -10.52 -4.19 -22.45
CA THR A 295 -11.23 -3.31 -21.50
C THR A 295 -11.51 -4.07 -20.22
N PHE A 296 -11.22 -3.43 -19.08
CA PHE A 296 -11.39 -3.97 -17.74
C PHE A 296 -12.46 -3.18 -16.98
N ASP A 297 -13.26 -3.86 -16.18
CA ASP A 297 -14.27 -3.22 -15.34
C ASP A 297 -13.66 -2.60 -14.07
N ALA A 298 -14.51 -2.04 -13.21
CA ALA A 298 -14.08 -1.41 -11.94
C ALA A 298 -13.48 -2.41 -10.93
N ASN A 299 -13.70 -3.72 -11.11
CA ASN A 299 -13.10 -4.78 -10.31
C ASN A 299 -11.85 -5.38 -10.98
N GLY A 300 -11.43 -4.82 -12.11
CA GLY A 300 -10.30 -5.32 -12.90
C GLY A 300 -10.59 -6.55 -13.75
N ALA A 301 -11.83 -7.02 -13.79
CA ALA A 301 -12.18 -8.15 -14.65
C ALA A 301 -12.26 -7.72 -16.13
N MET A 302 -11.60 -8.49 -17.00
CA MET A 302 -11.65 -8.28 -18.46
C MET A 302 -13.09 -8.40 -18.97
N LYS A 303 -13.55 -7.39 -19.70
CA LYS A 303 -14.87 -7.38 -20.31
C LYS A 303 -14.90 -8.19 -21.62
N THR A 304 -16.07 -8.74 -21.90
CA THR A 304 -16.42 -9.38 -23.20
C THR A 304 -17.83 -8.96 -23.61
N GLY A 305 -18.19 -9.09 -24.88
CA GLY A 305 -19.50 -8.69 -25.39
C GLY A 305 -19.62 -7.19 -25.64
N TRP A 306 -20.86 -6.70 -25.64
CA TRP A 306 -21.16 -5.30 -25.92
C TRP A 306 -20.74 -4.37 -24.78
N ILE A 307 -20.01 -3.31 -25.12
CA ILE A 307 -19.62 -2.21 -24.21
C ILE A 307 -19.97 -0.87 -24.87
N SER A 308 -20.27 0.13 -24.05
CA SER A 308 -20.49 1.50 -24.53
C SER A 308 -19.65 2.50 -23.75
N ASN A 309 -19.25 3.57 -24.43
CA ASN A 309 -18.66 4.77 -23.85
C ASN A 309 -19.26 6.02 -24.52
N SER A 310 -18.69 7.20 -24.27
CA SER A 310 -19.11 8.48 -24.90
C SER A 310 -19.11 8.46 -26.42
N ASP A 311 -18.28 7.62 -27.05
CA ASP A 311 -18.11 7.59 -28.51
C ASP A 311 -19.12 6.64 -29.18
N GLY A 312 -19.68 5.67 -28.43
CA GLY A 312 -20.65 4.71 -28.93
C GLY A 312 -20.46 3.28 -28.42
N TRP A 313 -21.19 2.36 -29.05
CA TRP A 313 -21.13 0.94 -28.74
C TRP A 313 -19.99 0.24 -29.50
N ARG A 314 -19.32 -0.68 -28.83
CA ARG A 314 -18.29 -1.58 -29.36
C ARG A 314 -18.53 -3.00 -28.92
N TYR A 315 -17.91 -3.96 -29.56
CA TYR A 315 -18.00 -5.37 -29.20
C TYR A 315 -16.63 -5.98 -28.92
N LEU A 316 -16.54 -6.59 -27.75
CA LEU A 316 -15.37 -7.36 -27.34
C LEU A 316 -15.66 -8.84 -27.55
N ASN A 317 -14.81 -9.54 -28.28
CA ASN A 317 -14.98 -10.97 -28.51
C ASN A 317 -14.76 -11.80 -27.25
N ALA A 318 -14.96 -13.11 -27.31
CA ALA A 318 -14.76 -14.01 -26.18
C ALA A 318 -13.33 -14.00 -25.60
N SER A 319 -12.35 -13.57 -26.38
CA SER A 319 -10.97 -13.37 -25.93
C SER A 319 -10.71 -11.98 -25.37
N GLY A 320 -11.73 -11.10 -25.28
CA GLY A 320 -11.69 -9.80 -24.63
C GLY A 320 -11.14 -8.65 -25.47
N TYR A 321 -10.79 -8.83 -26.73
CA TYR A 321 -10.32 -7.74 -27.59
C TYR A 321 -11.38 -7.25 -28.58
N GLU A 322 -11.26 -6.00 -29.00
CA GLU A 322 -12.22 -5.35 -29.89
C GLU A 322 -12.37 -6.07 -31.23
N THR A 323 -13.62 -6.14 -31.72
CA THR A 323 -14.01 -6.69 -33.04
C THR A 323 -14.29 -5.54 -33.99
N TYR A 324 -13.97 -5.70 -35.27
CA TYR A 324 -14.14 -4.74 -36.35
C TYR A 324 -14.85 -5.37 -37.53
N GLY A 325 -15.54 -4.57 -38.32
CA GLY A 325 -16.28 -5.04 -39.51
C GLY A 325 -17.57 -5.75 -39.13
N TRP A 326 -17.93 -6.77 -39.93
CA TRP A 326 -19.17 -7.52 -39.74
C TRP A 326 -19.11 -8.41 -38.48
N LEU A 327 -20.17 -8.32 -37.68
CA LEU A 327 -20.37 -9.13 -36.48
C LEU A 327 -21.75 -9.78 -36.52
N ILE A 328 -21.79 -11.07 -36.23
CA ILE A 328 -23.04 -11.76 -35.89
C ILE A 328 -23.07 -12.03 -34.38
N ASP A 329 -24.10 -11.54 -33.72
CA ASP A 329 -24.35 -11.81 -32.31
C ASP A 329 -25.79 -12.30 -32.13
N ARG A 330 -25.95 -13.52 -31.59
CA ARG A 330 -27.25 -14.18 -31.37
C ARG A 330 -28.14 -14.17 -32.63
N GLY A 331 -27.54 -14.38 -33.80
CA GLY A 331 -28.26 -14.44 -35.08
C GLY A 331 -28.57 -13.08 -35.72
N THR A 332 -28.19 -11.97 -35.09
CA THR A 332 -28.36 -10.61 -35.60
C THR A 332 -27.04 -10.08 -36.14
N TRP A 333 -27.08 -9.47 -37.34
CA TRP A 333 -25.92 -8.87 -37.95
C TRP A 333 -25.76 -7.41 -37.51
N TYR A 334 -24.51 -7.03 -37.20
CA TYR A 334 -24.07 -5.68 -36.90
C TYR A 334 -22.85 -5.33 -37.72
N TYR A 335 -22.57 -4.06 -37.88
CA TYR A 335 -21.32 -3.61 -38.50
C TYR A 335 -20.58 -2.66 -37.58
N LEU A 336 -19.33 -2.99 -37.29
CA LEU A 336 -18.41 -2.19 -36.48
C LEU A 336 -17.43 -1.48 -37.40
N ASP A 337 -17.29 -0.18 -37.28
CA ASP A 337 -16.39 0.60 -38.11
C ASP A 337 -14.96 0.01 -38.08
N PRO A 338 -14.34 -0.24 -39.24
CA PRO A 338 -13.04 -0.90 -39.31
C PRO A 338 -11.89 -0.14 -38.66
N THR A 339 -12.04 1.17 -38.48
CA THR A 339 -11.02 2.05 -37.92
C THR A 339 -11.26 2.30 -36.42
N THR A 340 -12.51 2.58 -36.05
CA THR A 340 -12.86 3.02 -34.69
C THR A 340 -13.46 1.93 -33.82
N GLY A 341 -13.92 0.82 -34.43
CA GLY A 341 -14.66 -0.25 -33.73
C GLY A 341 -16.08 0.16 -33.30
N ILE A 342 -16.55 1.36 -33.66
CA ILE A 342 -17.86 1.86 -33.25
C ILE A 342 -18.96 1.20 -34.08
N MET A 343 -19.98 0.68 -33.40
CA MET A 343 -21.17 0.10 -34.03
C MET A 343 -21.91 1.12 -34.90
N GLN A 344 -22.19 0.74 -36.13
CA GLN A 344 -22.88 1.60 -37.07
C GLN A 344 -24.40 1.51 -36.93
N THR A 345 -25.07 2.64 -37.16
CA THR A 345 -26.52 2.77 -37.17
C THR A 345 -26.94 3.58 -38.41
N GLY A 346 -28.21 3.51 -38.80
CA GLY A 346 -28.72 4.21 -39.97
C GLY A 346 -28.26 3.58 -41.29
N ARG A 347 -28.27 4.36 -42.36
CA ARG A 347 -27.88 3.96 -43.70
C ARG A 347 -26.38 4.02 -43.90
N ARG A 348 -25.73 2.92 -44.31
CA ARG A 348 -24.27 2.82 -44.51
C ARG A 348 -23.93 2.06 -45.80
N THR A 349 -23.01 2.59 -46.58
CA THR A 349 -22.46 1.90 -47.74
C THR A 349 -21.15 1.19 -47.36
N ILE A 350 -21.13 -0.12 -47.50
CA ILE A 350 -20.02 -0.99 -47.12
C ILE A 350 -19.59 -1.78 -48.33
N ASN A 351 -18.38 -1.62 -48.80
CA ASN A 351 -17.82 -2.27 -49.98
C ASN A 351 -18.75 -2.15 -51.23
N GLY A 352 -19.34 -0.95 -51.45
CA GLY A 352 -20.21 -0.66 -52.58
C GLY A 352 -21.67 -1.11 -52.45
N THR A 353 -22.02 -1.81 -51.38
CA THR A 353 -23.41 -2.21 -51.07
C THR A 353 -23.93 -1.39 -49.89
N THR A 354 -25.12 -0.83 -50.03
CA THR A 354 -25.76 -0.07 -48.95
C THR A 354 -26.60 -1.00 -48.07
N TYR A 355 -26.47 -0.81 -46.75
CA TYR A 355 -27.20 -1.51 -45.72
C TYR A 355 -27.91 -0.50 -44.81
N VAL A 356 -28.99 -0.95 -44.18
CA VAL A 356 -29.76 -0.16 -43.22
C VAL A 356 -29.65 -0.84 -41.84
N PHE A 357 -29.24 -0.06 -40.85
CA PHE A 357 -29.14 -0.51 -39.45
C PHE A 357 -30.12 0.29 -38.60
N ASN A 358 -30.87 -0.38 -37.76
CA ASN A 358 -31.77 0.32 -36.84
C ASN A 358 -31.03 1.07 -35.72
N ALA A 359 -31.76 1.72 -34.81
CA ALA A 359 -31.18 2.49 -33.72
C ALA A 359 -30.38 1.61 -32.74
N SER A 360 -30.63 0.32 -32.64
CA SER A 360 -29.85 -0.63 -31.85
C SER A 360 -28.64 -1.21 -32.58
N GLY A 361 -28.38 -0.78 -33.83
CA GLY A 361 -27.29 -1.26 -34.68
C GLY A 361 -27.59 -2.57 -35.42
N ALA A 362 -28.76 -3.17 -35.22
CA ALA A 362 -29.15 -4.39 -35.93
C ALA A 362 -29.39 -4.11 -37.42
N MET A 363 -28.78 -4.92 -38.30
CA MET A 363 -28.99 -4.84 -39.75
C MET A 363 -30.43 -5.24 -40.08
N SER A 364 -31.11 -4.37 -40.83
CA SER A 364 -32.45 -4.61 -41.31
C SER A 364 -32.45 -5.60 -42.50
N THR A 365 -33.42 -6.51 -42.50
CA THR A 365 -33.69 -7.46 -43.61
C THR A 365 -35.11 -7.31 -44.13
N SER A 366 -35.75 -6.18 -43.87
CA SER A 366 -37.12 -5.86 -44.25
C SER A 366 -37.31 -4.32 -44.19
N TRP A 367 -38.53 -3.87 -43.90
CA TRP A 367 -38.81 -2.46 -43.67
C TRP A 367 -38.16 -1.94 -42.40
N GLU A 368 -37.50 -0.80 -42.51
CA GLU A 368 -36.92 -0.05 -41.37
C GLU A 368 -37.24 1.44 -41.50
N ARG A 369 -37.66 2.06 -40.38
CA ARG A 369 -37.94 3.48 -40.35
C ARG A 369 -36.77 4.22 -39.71
N LEU A 370 -36.07 4.97 -40.52
CA LEU A 370 -35.06 5.91 -40.04
C LEU A 370 -35.66 7.32 -39.84
N SER A 371 -34.85 8.28 -39.38
CA SER A 371 -35.28 9.66 -39.15
C SER A 371 -35.70 10.39 -40.42
N ASP A 372 -35.18 9.97 -41.57
CA ASP A 372 -35.41 10.54 -42.91
C ASP A 372 -36.57 9.86 -43.67
N GLY A 373 -37.00 8.68 -43.23
CA GLY A 373 -38.12 7.96 -43.86
C GLY A 373 -38.07 6.44 -43.72
N TRP A 374 -38.96 5.77 -44.52
CA TRP A 374 -38.98 4.31 -44.61
C TRP A 374 -37.98 3.82 -45.67
N HIS A 375 -37.20 2.82 -45.29
CA HIS A 375 -36.28 2.08 -46.15
C HIS A 375 -36.67 0.61 -46.22
N TYR A 376 -36.28 -0.09 -47.28
CA TYR A 376 -36.52 -1.51 -47.42
C TYR A 376 -35.22 -2.23 -47.76
N SER A 377 -34.92 -3.26 -47.00
CA SER A 377 -33.77 -4.14 -47.24
C SER A 377 -34.22 -5.54 -47.68
N SER A 378 -33.46 -6.17 -48.54
CA SER A 378 -33.61 -7.55 -48.91
C SER A 378 -33.30 -8.51 -47.75
N THR A 379 -33.61 -9.78 -47.90
CA THR A 379 -33.26 -10.81 -46.91
C THR A 379 -31.75 -10.99 -46.70
N SER A 380 -30.92 -10.53 -47.64
CA SER A 380 -29.47 -10.46 -47.49
C SER A 380 -28.98 -9.20 -46.74
N GLY A 381 -29.91 -8.31 -46.37
CA GLY A 381 -29.61 -7.04 -45.70
C GLY A 381 -29.31 -5.88 -46.66
N ALA A 382 -29.09 -6.14 -47.96
CA ALA A 382 -28.83 -5.07 -48.91
C ALA A 382 -30.05 -4.17 -49.09
N GLU A 383 -29.86 -2.86 -49.02
CA GLU A 383 -30.93 -1.88 -49.28
C GLU A 383 -31.47 -2.05 -50.72
N VAL A 384 -32.76 -2.04 -50.87
CA VAL A 384 -33.43 -2.06 -52.16
C VAL A 384 -33.76 -0.64 -52.59
N VAL A 385 -33.35 -0.25 -53.79
CA VAL A 385 -33.68 1.03 -54.39
C VAL A 385 -34.45 0.81 -55.69
N GLY A 386 -35.25 1.80 -56.12
CA GLY A 386 -36.15 1.64 -57.28
C GLY A 386 -37.41 0.88 -56.88
N TRP A 387 -37.97 0.12 -57.85
CA TRP A 387 -39.22 -0.63 -57.67
C TRP A 387 -39.03 -1.91 -56.86
N ALA A 388 -39.91 -2.16 -55.91
CA ALA A 388 -39.97 -3.39 -55.12
C ALA A 388 -41.42 -3.90 -54.96
N VAL A 389 -41.59 -5.20 -54.96
CA VAL A 389 -42.87 -5.86 -54.62
C VAL A 389 -42.73 -6.46 -53.23
N VAL A 390 -43.56 -6.02 -52.33
CA VAL A 390 -43.58 -6.53 -50.93
C VAL A 390 -45.03 -6.90 -50.59
N ASN A 391 -45.25 -8.15 -50.22
CA ASN A 391 -46.59 -8.68 -49.89
C ASN A 391 -47.65 -8.38 -50.98
N GLY A 392 -47.24 -8.43 -52.27
CA GLY A 392 -48.14 -8.21 -53.38
C GLY A 392 -48.41 -6.77 -53.78
N TYR A 393 -47.84 -5.81 -53.06
CA TYR A 393 -47.93 -4.38 -53.35
C TYR A 393 -46.64 -3.85 -53.93
N TRP A 394 -46.75 -2.90 -54.87
CA TRP A 394 -45.60 -2.21 -55.45
C TRP A 394 -45.26 -0.95 -54.67
N TYR A 395 -43.97 -0.80 -54.36
CA TYR A 395 -43.35 0.38 -53.70
C TYR A 395 -42.21 0.90 -54.56
N TYR A 396 -41.89 2.16 -54.36
CA TYR A 396 -40.73 2.76 -55.02
C TYR A 396 -39.84 3.44 -53.97
N MET A 397 -38.61 2.99 -53.86
CA MET A 397 -37.56 3.60 -53.05
C MET A 397 -36.74 4.50 -53.95
N ASP A 398 -36.56 5.77 -53.56
CA ASP A 398 -35.77 6.75 -54.31
C ASP A 398 -34.32 6.25 -54.46
N PRO A 399 -33.79 6.14 -55.71
CA PRO A 399 -32.46 5.55 -55.93
C PRO A 399 -31.33 6.32 -55.28
N SER A 400 -31.48 7.62 -55.03
CA SER A 400 -30.43 8.45 -54.39
C SER A 400 -30.45 8.41 -52.88
N THR A 401 -31.64 8.36 -52.29
CA THR A 401 -31.82 8.42 -50.81
C THR A 401 -32.18 7.09 -50.19
N GLY A 402 -32.70 6.12 -50.95
CA GLY A 402 -33.25 4.87 -50.41
C GLY A 402 -34.63 5.03 -49.75
N ILE A 403 -35.17 6.25 -49.69
CA ILE A 403 -36.41 6.54 -48.98
C ILE A 403 -37.61 6.11 -49.80
N MET A 404 -38.55 5.41 -49.19
CA MET A 404 -39.80 5.05 -49.78
C MET A 404 -40.64 6.28 -50.13
N VAL A 405 -41.10 6.34 -51.39
CA VAL A 405 -42.02 7.38 -51.85
C VAL A 405 -43.40 7.08 -51.34
N ALA A 406 -44.03 8.02 -50.64
CA ALA A 406 -45.38 7.86 -50.06
C ALA A 406 -46.16 9.17 -50.11
N ASN A 407 -47.49 9.08 -50.15
CA ASN A 407 -48.43 10.21 -50.13
C ASN A 407 -48.12 11.30 -51.17
N THR A 408 -47.70 10.87 -52.37
CA THR A 408 -47.31 11.84 -53.43
C THR A 408 -47.38 11.15 -54.81
N SER A 409 -47.30 11.96 -55.88
CA SER A 409 -47.08 11.45 -57.23
C SER A 409 -45.65 11.80 -57.67
N LYS A 410 -44.95 10.83 -58.33
CA LYS A 410 -43.55 10.94 -58.76
C LYS A 410 -43.42 10.54 -60.20
N ASN A 411 -42.69 11.33 -60.99
CA ASN A 411 -42.31 10.95 -62.38
C ASN A 411 -41.14 9.94 -62.31
N ILE A 412 -41.34 8.76 -62.85
CA ILE A 412 -40.35 7.68 -62.86
C ILE A 412 -40.25 7.19 -64.31
N GLY A 413 -39.13 7.43 -64.94
CA GLY A 413 -38.89 7.04 -66.35
C GLY A 413 -39.88 7.68 -67.35
N GLY A 414 -40.35 8.90 -67.10
CA GLY A 414 -41.27 9.63 -67.99
C GLY A 414 -42.76 9.38 -67.70
N LYS A 415 -43.10 8.48 -66.77
CA LYS A 415 -44.48 8.22 -66.33
C LYS A 415 -44.71 8.68 -64.89
N ILE A 416 -45.95 9.20 -64.63
CA ILE A 416 -46.36 9.63 -63.31
C ILE A 416 -47.01 8.47 -62.59
N TYR A 417 -46.51 8.17 -61.38
CA TYR A 417 -47.03 7.14 -60.48
C TYR A 417 -47.50 7.78 -59.18
N SER A 418 -48.66 7.39 -58.67
CA SER A 418 -49.22 7.89 -57.42
C SER A 418 -49.10 6.85 -56.33
N PHE A 419 -48.61 7.29 -55.15
CA PHE A 419 -48.41 6.45 -54.01
C PHE A 419 -49.28 6.91 -52.85
N ASP A 420 -49.91 5.98 -52.17
CA ASP A 420 -50.73 6.31 -51.00
C ASP A 420 -49.89 6.59 -49.75
N ALA A 421 -50.55 6.84 -48.60
CA ALA A 421 -49.90 7.14 -47.37
C ALA A 421 -49.06 5.98 -46.83
N SER A 422 -49.35 4.73 -47.24
CA SER A 422 -48.52 3.57 -46.88
C SER A 422 -47.32 3.37 -47.84
N GLY A 423 -47.24 4.17 -48.91
CA GLY A 423 -46.24 4.05 -49.96
C GLY A 423 -46.60 3.06 -51.06
N ALA A 424 -47.79 2.43 -51.00
CA ALA A 424 -48.22 1.51 -52.05
C ALA A 424 -48.61 2.28 -53.32
N TRP A 425 -48.12 1.79 -54.48
CA TRP A 425 -48.54 2.35 -55.76
C TRP A 425 -50.04 2.09 -55.97
N ARG A 426 -50.76 3.11 -56.45
CA ARG A 426 -52.14 3.08 -56.87
C ARG A 426 -52.21 3.17 -58.39
N SER A 427 -52.82 2.17 -59.01
CA SER A 427 -53.10 2.18 -60.44
C SER A 427 -54.15 3.20 -60.84
#